data_107c1a074e611972b2e09d796e75b43c
#
_entry.id   107c1a074e611972b2e09d796e75b43c
#
_cell.length_a   1.000
_cell.length_b   1.000
_cell.length_c   1.000
_cell.angle_alpha   90.00
_cell.angle_beta   90.00
_cell.angle_gamma   90.00
#
_symmetry.space_group_name_H-M   'P 1'
#
loop_
_entity.id
_entity.type
_entity.pdbx_description
1 polymer ?
#
loop_
_entity_poly.entity_id
_entity_poly.type
_entity_poly.pdbx_seq_one_letter_code
_entity_poly.pdbx_strand_id
1 'polypeptide(L)'
;MRGENFFKNVFASLIEGVAVVSDKMKILSQTAGELKSPAASVPERIKTLLEERRLLRNEITLLKRDLAMLGGSTDEKRVDSSNSVAGIKFYSKVLNDVSGKELPSLVDEHKLKLGSGIVLLMAEANKKVSICVGVTDDLTHLLSAVDIVKASVPFIGGNGGGGRPDLARGGGNDLSQADVAIKAVASMIKRKMETVT
;
A
#
# COMPACT_ATOMS: atom_id res chain seq x y z
N MET A 1 21.44 -2.98 -66.54
CA MET A 1 21.42 -3.81 -65.31
C MET A 1 21.60 -3.05 -63.95
N ARG A 2 22.47 -2.02 -63.83
CA ARG A 2 22.61 -1.31 -62.53
C ARG A 2 21.41 -0.40 -62.16
N GLY A 3 20.72 0.21 -63.13
CA GLY A 3 19.58 1.11 -62.88
C GLY A 3 18.32 0.42 -62.45
N GLU A 4 18.01 -0.76 -62.97
CA GLU A 4 16.78 -1.52 -62.64
C GLU A 4 16.77 -2.01 -61.14
N ASN A 5 17.91 -2.42 -60.62
CA ASN A 5 18.02 -2.84 -59.23
C ASN A 5 17.90 -1.65 -58.28
N PHE A 6 18.38 -0.47 -58.68
CA PHE A 6 18.23 0.75 -57.88
C PHE A 6 16.75 1.13 -57.75
N PHE A 7 15.99 1.16 -58.85
CA PHE A 7 14.56 1.48 -58.82
C PHE A 7 13.77 0.45 -58.01
N LYS A 8 14.05 -0.84 -58.15
CA LYS A 8 13.40 -1.90 -57.38
C LYS A 8 13.62 -1.74 -55.86
N ASN A 9 14.83 -1.40 -55.43
CA ASN A 9 15.14 -1.20 -54.00
C ASN A 9 14.47 0.06 -53.46
N VAL A 10 14.41 1.16 -54.24
CA VAL A 10 13.70 2.38 -53.82
C VAL A 10 12.20 2.13 -53.73
N PHE A 11 11.58 1.42 -54.68
CA PHE A 11 10.17 1.06 -54.60
C PHE A 11 9.87 0.13 -53.44
N ALA A 12 10.71 -0.85 -53.15
CA ALA A 12 10.54 -1.75 -52.02
C ALA A 12 10.58 -0.97 -50.69
N SER A 13 11.53 -0.07 -50.52
CA SER A 13 11.65 0.80 -49.34
C SER A 13 10.46 1.76 -49.18
N LEU A 14 9.92 2.28 -50.26
CA LEU A 14 8.71 3.11 -50.24
C LEU A 14 7.46 2.31 -49.82
N ILE A 15 7.32 1.09 -50.35
CA ILE A 15 6.20 0.21 -49.99
C ILE A 15 6.27 -0.16 -48.49
N GLU A 16 7.44 -0.52 -47.98
CA GLU A 16 7.63 -0.77 -46.54
C GLU A 16 7.32 0.48 -45.71
N GLY A 17 7.76 1.65 -46.09
CA GLY A 17 7.46 2.90 -45.43
C GLY A 17 5.95 3.20 -45.38
N VAL A 18 5.23 2.98 -46.49
CA VAL A 18 3.76 3.15 -46.56
C VAL A 18 3.05 2.13 -45.65
N ALA A 19 3.47 0.88 -45.61
CA ALA A 19 2.89 -0.15 -44.76
C ALA A 19 3.03 0.23 -43.26
N VAL A 20 4.22 0.66 -42.84
CA VAL A 20 4.46 1.11 -41.45
C VAL A 20 3.60 2.31 -41.09
N VAL A 21 3.41 3.28 -41.98
CA VAL A 21 2.54 4.44 -41.75
C VAL A 21 1.07 4.01 -41.65
N SER A 22 0.63 3.10 -42.52
CA SER A 22 -0.73 2.56 -42.50
C SER A 22 -1.05 1.85 -41.18
N ASP A 23 -0.13 1.01 -40.71
CA ASP A 23 -0.30 0.32 -39.41
C ASP A 23 -0.37 1.28 -38.21
N LYS A 24 0.49 2.30 -38.19
CA LYS A 24 0.47 3.36 -37.19
C LYS A 24 -0.85 4.15 -37.20
N MET A 25 -1.36 4.48 -38.38
CA MET A 25 -2.66 5.15 -38.53
C MET A 25 -3.81 4.29 -38.04
N LYS A 26 -3.77 2.99 -38.31
CA LYS A 26 -4.79 2.04 -37.81
C LYS A 26 -4.81 1.96 -36.29
N ILE A 27 -3.63 1.84 -35.66
CA ILE A 27 -3.49 1.85 -34.20
C ILE A 27 -4.01 3.16 -33.61
N LEU A 28 -3.64 4.30 -34.19
CA LEU A 28 -4.09 5.62 -33.74
C LEU A 28 -5.61 5.79 -33.85
N SER A 29 -6.20 5.34 -34.96
CA SER A 29 -7.65 5.38 -35.16
C SER A 29 -8.40 4.50 -34.16
N GLN A 30 -7.88 3.30 -33.87
CA GLN A 30 -8.44 2.41 -32.88
C GLN A 30 -8.39 3.02 -31.48
N THR A 31 -7.24 3.56 -31.08
CA THR A 31 -7.05 4.24 -29.79
C THR A 31 -7.95 5.45 -29.65
N ALA A 32 -8.11 6.23 -30.73
CA ALA A 32 -9.02 7.37 -30.77
C ALA A 32 -10.48 6.95 -30.56
N GLY A 33 -10.89 5.82 -31.15
CA GLY A 33 -12.20 5.23 -30.98
C GLY A 33 -12.47 4.80 -29.53
N GLU A 34 -11.50 4.11 -28.89
CA GLU A 34 -11.61 3.70 -27.48
C GLU A 34 -11.71 4.90 -26.54
N LEU A 35 -10.97 5.97 -26.81
CA LEU A 35 -10.98 7.21 -26.02
C LEU A 35 -12.15 8.15 -26.38
N LYS A 36 -12.98 7.80 -27.36
CA LYS A 36 -14.05 8.66 -27.91
C LYS A 36 -13.56 10.08 -28.20
N SER A 37 -12.37 10.18 -28.79
CA SER A 37 -11.67 11.44 -29.04
C SER A 37 -11.10 11.46 -30.44
N PRO A 38 -11.05 12.62 -31.14
CA PRO A 38 -10.36 12.74 -32.43
C PRO A 38 -8.88 12.34 -32.30
N ALA A 39 -8.30 11.71 -33.34
CA ALA A 39 -6.93 11.22 -33.31
C ALA A 39 -5.90 12.31 -32.94
N ALA A 40 -6.13 13.56 -33.36
CA ALA A 40 -5.24 14.69 -33.06
C ALA A 40 -5.24 15.07 -31.57
N SER A 41 -6.31 14.81 -30.82
CA SER A 41 -6.47 15.17 -29.40
C SER A 41 -6.26 13.98 -28.44
N VAL A 42 -5.88 12.81 -28.97
CA VAL A 42 -5.55 11.62 -28.15
C VAL A 42 -4.48 11.91 -27.09
N PRO A 43 -3.36 12.61 -27.38
CA PRO A 43 -2.35 12.91 -26.36
C PRO A 43 -2.89 13.74 -25.19
N GLU A 44 -3.65 14.79 -25.49
CA GLU A 44 -4.28 15.64 -24.48
C GLU A 44 -5.28 14.85 -23.65
N ARG A 45 -6.10 14.02 -24.28
CA ARG A 45 -7.08 13.18 -23.59
C ARG A 45 -6.43 12.17 -22.64
N ILE A 46 -5.33 11.55 -23.06
CA ILE A 46 -4.54 10.68 -22.20
C ILE A 46 -4.00 11.44 -20.99
N LYS A 47 -3.45 12.64 -21.19
CA LYS A 47 -2.95 13.48 -20.10
C LYS A 47 -4.04 13.81 -19.09
N THR A 48 -5.21 14.25 -19.57
CA THR A 48 -6.37 14.52 -18.71
C THR A 48 -6.80 13.30 -17.90
N LEU A 49 -6.92 12.13 -18.55
CA LEU A 49 -7.28 10.89 -17.87
C LEU A 49 -6.25 10.46 -16.81
N LEU A 50 -4.97 10.69 -17.07
CA LEU A 50 -3.91 10.40 -16.09
C LEU A 50 -4.00 11.34 -14.87
N GLU A 51 -4.33 12.60 -15.08
CA GLU A 51 -4.54 13.58 -14.01
C GLU A 51 -5.81 13.28 -13.21
N GLU A 52 -6.95 13.01 -13.87
CA GLU A 52 -8.18 12.57 -13.23
C GLU A 52 -7.95 11.32 -12.36
N ARG A 53 -7.25 10.31 -12.91
CA ARG A 53 -6.90 9.11 -12.16
C ARG A 53 -6.04 9.41 -10.94
N ARG A 54 -5.11 10.35 -11.05
CA ARG A 54 -4.26 10.77 -9.92
C ARG A 54 -5.10 11.45 -8.83
N LEU A 55 -5.99 12.36 -9.22
CA LEU A 55 -6.89 13.06 -8.29
C LEU A 55 -7.82 12.09 -7.57
N LEU A 56 -8.48 11.19 -8.32
CA LEU A 56 -9.37 10.17 -7.74
C LEU A 56 -8.63 9.23 -6.79
N ARG A 57 -7.40 8.85 -7.10
CA ARG A 57 -6.57 8.03 -6.18
C ARG A 57 -6.26 8.77 -4.88
N ASN A 58 -5.94 10.05 -4.96
CA ASN A 58 -5.68 10.86 -3.78
C ASN A 58 -6.96 11.01 -2.93
N GLU A 59 -8.10 11.26 -3.57
CA GLU A 59 -9.40 11.34 -2.89
C GLU A 59 -9.77 10.02 -2.20
N ILE A 60 -9.63 8.88 -2.89
CA ILE A 60 -9.83 7.56 -2.30
C ILE A 60 -8.92 7.35 -1.08
N THR A 61 -7.65 7.76 -1.17
CA THR A 61 -6.70 7.65 -0.06
C THR A 61 -7.14 8.48 1.14
N LEU A 62 -7.58 9.73 0.91
CA LEU A 62 -8.10 10.59 1.96
C LEU A 62 -9.36 10.02 2.60
N LEU A 63 -10.34 9.61 1.80
CA LEU A 63 -11.59 9.01 2.31
C LEU A 63 -11.34 7.72 3.11
N LYS A 64 -10.44 6.85 2.64
CA LYS A 64 -10.04 5.65 3.38
C LYS A 64 -9.37 5.99 4.71
N ARG A 65 -8.53 7.01 4.72
CA ARG A 65 -7.89 7.52 5.94
C ARG A 65 -8.93 8.06 6.92
N ASP A 66 -9.87 8.89 6.46
CA ASP A 66 -10.91 9.45 7.29
C ASP A 66 -11.81 8.36 7.88
N LEU A 67 -12.20 7.35 7.08
CA LEU A 67 -12.93 6.17 7.55
C LEU A 67 -12.14 5.38 8.61
N ALA A 68 -10.84 5.17 8.39
CA ALA A 68 -9.98 4.49 9.34
C ALA A 68 -9.87 5.27 10.67
N MET A 69 -9.89 6.61 10.61
CA MET A 69 -9.84 7.48 11.79
C MET A 69 -11.17 7.57 12.53
N LEU A 70 -12.30 7.52 11.82
CA LEU A 70 -13.64 7.57 12.41
C LEU A 70 -14.08 6.23 13.04
N GLY A 71 -13.27 5.16 12.95
CA GLY A 71 -13.65 3.84 13.45
C GLY A 71 -14.72 3.14 12.61
N GLY A 72 -15.07 3.71 11.46
CA GLY A 72 -16.12 3.20 10.58
C GLY A 72 -15.67 2.06 9.68
N SER A 73 -15.51 0.86 10.22
CA SER A 73 -15.59 -0.37 9.44
C SER A 73 -16.92 -1.05 9.74
N THR A 74 -17.75 -1.21 8.72
CA THR A 74 -19.03 -1.92 8.72
C THR A 74 -18.92 -3.43 8.95
N ASP A 75 -17.85 -3.90 9.54
CA ASP A 75 -17.68 -5.28 9.99
C ASP A 75 -17.36 -5.29 11.49
N GLU A 76 -18.43 -5.39 12.30
CA GLU A 76 -18.44 -5.41 13.76
C GLU A 76 -17.72 -6.61 14.42
N LYS A 77 -16.80 -7.28 13.75
CA LYS A 77 -16.17 -8.50 14.29
C LYS A 77 -14.64 -8.50 14.35
N ARG A 78 -13.92 -7.42 14.01
CA ARG A 78 -12.45 -7.41 14.07
C ARG A 78 -11.91 -6.28 14.93
N VAL A 79 -11.84 -6.56 16.21
CA VAL A 79 -10.95 -6.03 17.27
C VAL A 79 -10.47 -4.58 17.08
N ASP A 80 -11.34 -3.64 17.44
CA ASP A 80 -10.93 -2.32 17.91
C ASP A 80 -10.61 -2.45 19.41
N SER A 81 -9.38 -2.69 19.77
CA SER A 81 -9.00 -2.82 21.18
C SER A 81 -7.96 -1.79 21.55
N SER A 82 -8.42 -0.70 22.14
CA SER A 82 -7.57 0.11 23.02
C SER A 82 -7.55 -0.55 24.40
N ASN A 83 -6.64 -1.48 24.59
CA ASN A 83 -6.46 -2.16 25.88
C ASN A 83 -5.22 -1.64 26.56
N SER A 84 -5.30 -1.45 27.88
CA SER A 84 -4.10 -1.28 28.71
C SER A 84 -3.51 -2.67 29.00
N VAL A 85 -2.28 -2.90 28.55
CA VAL A 85 -1.53 -4.13 28.79
C VAL A 85 -0.38 -3.79 29.73
N ALA A 86 -0.43 -4.30 30.95
CA ALA A 86 0.57 -4.04 31.99
C ALA A 86 0.85 -2.53 32.21
N GLY A 87 -0.21 -1.70 32.16
CA GLY A 87 -0.10 -0.25 32.35
C GLY A 87 0.26 0.56 31.08
N ILE A 88 0.60 -0.11 29.97
CA ILE A 88 0.88 0.54 28.68
C ILE A 88 -0.39 0.53 27.82
N LYS A 89 -0.74 1.67 27.25
CA LYS A 89 -1.84 1.75 26.26
C LYS A 89 -1.43 1.01 25.00
N PHE A 90 -2.20 0.02 24.61
CA PHE A 90 -1.99 -0.75 23.39
C PHE A 90 -3.20 -0.61 22.48
N TYR A 91 -3.00 0.01 21.32
CA TYR A 91 -4.02 0.15 20.28
C TYR A 91 -3.71 -0.80 19.13
N SER A 92 -4.67 -1.64 18.78
CA SER A 92 -4.54 -2.55 17.63
C SER A 92 -5.77 -2.48 16.75
N LYS A 93 -5.56 -2.44 15.43
CA LYS A 93 -6.64 -2.43 14.45
C LYS A 93 -6.25 -3.16 13.17
N VAL A 94 -7.22 -3.89 12.61
CA VAL A 94 -7.12 -4.48 11.28
C VAL A 94 -7.93 -3.62 10.31
N LEU A 95 -7.30 -3.18 9.23
CA LEU A 95 -7.86 -2.31 8.21
C LEU A 95 -8.03 -3.09 6.90
N ASN A 96 -9.16 -2.93 6.23
CA ASN A 96 -9.39 -3.51 4.92
C ASN A 96 -9.13 -2.45 3.84
N ASP A 97 -8.59 -2.89 2.69
CA ASP A 97 -8.35 -2.03 1.52
C ASP A 97 -7.45 -0.81 1.73
N VAL A 98 -6.64 -0.81 2.79
CA VAL A 98 -5.61 0.21 3.04
C VAL A 98 -4.28 -0.28 2.54
N SER A 99 -3.58 0.57 1.79
CA SER A 99 -2.24 0.23 1.29
C SER A 99 -1.22 0.19 2.41
N GLY A 100 -0.31 -0.80 2.39
CA GLY A 100 0.80 -0.86 3.35
C GLY A 100 1.70 0.39 3.35
N LYS A 101 1.65 1.21 2.30
CA LYS A 101 2.37 2.50 2.23
C LYS A 101 1.73 3.59 3.08
N GLU A 102 0.45 3.49 3.36
CA GLU A 102 -0.33 4.46 4.14
C GLU A 102 -0.28 4.17 5.64
N LEU A 103 0.02 2.92 6.03
CA LEU A 103 0.07 2.50 7.43
C LEU A 103 0.98 3.36 8.33
N PRO A 104 2.20 3.77 7.91
CA PRO A 104 3.06 4.59 8.76
C PRO A 104 2.41 5.91 9.17
N SER A 105 1.78 6.64 8.25
CA SER A 105 1.09 7.90 8.54
C SER A 105 -0.07 7.70 9.52
N LEU A 106 -0.83 6.59 9.35
CA LEU A 106 -1.92 6.24 10.28
C LEU A 106 -1.39 5.88 11.66
N VAL A 107 -0.27 5.15 11.74
CA VAL A 107 0.38 4.82 13.01
C VAL A 107 0.85 6.09 13.72
N ASP A 108 1.49 7.02 13.02
CA ASP A 108 1.95 8.28 13.60
C ASP A 108 0.79 9.13 14.14
N GLU A 109 -0.33 9.20 13.42
CA GLU A 109 -1.53 9.90 13.88
C GLU A 109 -2.14 9.24 15.13
N HIS A 110 -2.18 7.91 15.19
CA HIS A 110 -2.65 7.19 16.38
C HIS A 110 -1.69 7.33 17.56
N LYS A 111 -0.36 7.36 17.33
CA LYS A 111 0.66 7.66 18.37
C LYS A 111 0.39 9.03 19.01
N LEU A 112 0.14 10.06 18.19
CA LEU A 112 -0.18 11.40 18.67
C LEU A 112 -1.45 11.44 19.52
N LYS A 113 -2.51 10.72 19.11
CA LYS A 113 -3.77 10.63 19.85
C LYS A 113 -3.63 9.85 21.16
N LEU A 114 -2.79 8.82 21.16
CA LEU A 114 -2.57 7.94 22.32
C LEU A 114 -1.72 8.64 23.41
N GLY A 115 -0.80 9.52 22.99
CA GLY A 115 0.17 10.24 23.82
C GLY A 115 1.33 9.36 24.26
N SER A 116 1.09 8.27 24.98
CA SER A 116 2.08 7.26 25.38
C SER A 116 1.48 5.87 25.17
N GLY A 117 2.19 4.98 24.45
CA GLY A 117 1.73 3.63 24.16
C GLY A 117 2.28 3.02 22.89
N ILE A 118 1.63 1.94 22.46
CA ILE A 118 1.98 1.15 21.30
C ILE A 118 0.77 1.11 20.36
N VAL A 119 1.02 1.33 19.09
CA VAL A 119 0.04 1.24 18.00
C VAL A 119 0.44 0.11 17.08
N LEU A 120 -0.45 -0.84 16.80
CA LEU A 120 -0.27 -1.94 15.87
C LEU A 120 -1.39 -1.89 14.83
N LEU A 121 -1.06 -1.58 13.60
CA LEU A 121 -1.99 -1.61 12.49
C LEU A 121 -1.64 -2.72 11.52
N MET A 122 -2.63 -3.51 11.13
CA MET A 122 -2.52 -4.48 10.05
C MET A 122 -3.47 -4.08 8.92
N ALA A 123 -3.07 -4.29 7.68
CA ALA A 123 -3.91 -4.02 6.52
C ALA A 123 -3.79 -5.12 5.49
N GLU A 124 -4.90 -5.45 4.84
CA GLU A 124 -4.92 -6.31 3.68
C GLU A 124 -5.32 -5.50 2.44
N ALA A 125 -4.50 -5.56 1.41
CA ALA A 125 -4.79 -5.01 0.09
C ALA A 125 -4.19 -5.90 -1.01
N ASN A 126 -4.97 -6.23 -2.03
CA ASN A 126 -4.55 -7.07 -3.16
C ASN A 126 -3.93 -8.42 -2.73
N LYS A 127 -4.54 -9.09 -1.76
CA LYS A 127 -4.06 -10.37 -1.18
C LYS A 127 -2.65 -10.27 -0.56
N LYS A 128 -2.24 -9.09 -0.16
CA LYS A 128 -1.01 -8.84 0.58
C LYS A 128 -1.36 -8.24 1.92
N VAL A 129 -0.80 -8.80 2.97
CA VAL A 129 -0.93 -8.31 4.33
C VAL A 129 0.28 -7.44 4.66
N SER A 130 0.03 -6.29 5.25
CA SER A 130 1.04 -5.39 5.75
C SER A 130 0.79 -5.13 7.23
N ILE A 131 1.84 -5.12 8.03
CA ILE A 131 1.82 -4.73 9.44
C ILE A 131 2.70 -3.52 9.65
N CYS A 132 2.25 -2.59 10.46
CA CYS A 132 3.03 -1.45 10.91
C CYS A 132 2.82 -1.27 12.41
N VAL A 133 3.92 -1.13 13.13
CA VAL A 133 3.95 -0.95 14.58
C VAL A 133 4.65 0.35 14.90
N GLY A 134 4.02 1.17 15.73
CA GLY A 134 4.60 2.36 16.32
C GLY A 134 4.70 2.27 17.82
N VAL A 135 5.80 2.68 18.37
CA VAL A 135 6.06 2.81 19.81
C VAL A 135 6.36 4.28 20.08
N THR A 136 5.76 4.86 21.11
CA THR A 136 6.06 6.25 21.50
C THR A 136 7.46 6.35 22.09
N ASP A 137 8.10 7.49 21.93
CA ASP A 137 9.53 7.69 22.23
C ASP A 137 9.89 7.36 23.66
N ASP A 138 8.99 7.64 24.61
CA ASP A 138 9.10 7.32 26.03
C ASP A 138 9.21 5.82 26.33
N LEU A 139 8.71 4.97 25.42
CA LEU A 139 8.69 3.51 25.59
C LEU A 139 9.74 2.79 24.73
N THR A 140 10.42 3.47 23.82
CA THR A 140 11.38 2.84 22.90
C THR A 140 12.57 2.16 23.58
N HIS A 141 12.94 2.61 24.79
CA HIS A 141 13.98 2.01 25.59
C HIS A 141 13.57 0.68 26.25
N LEU A 142 12.27 0.43 26.38
CA LEU A 142 11.69 -0.80 26.96
C LEU A 142 11.25 -1.76 25.86
N LEU A 143 10.62 -1.23 24.80
CA LEU A 143 9.95 -1.98 23.75
C LEU A 143 10.31 -1.41 22.39
N SER A 144 10.90 -2.23 21.53
CA SER A 144 11.22 -1.85 20.16
C SER A 144 10.09 -2.28 19.21
N ALA A 145 9.65 -1.36 18.34
CA ALA A 145 8.70 -1.67 17.27
C ALA A 145 9.20 -2.81 16.38
N VAL A 146 10.52 -2.90 16.17
CA VAL A 146 11.15 -3.97 15.36
C VAL A 146 10.93 -5.35 16.00
N ASP A 147 11.08 -5.46 17.33
CA ASP A 147 10.88 -6.74 18.03
C ASP A 147 9.41 -7.16 17.99
N ILE A 148 8.49 -6.19 18.11
CA ILE A 148 7.04 -6.43 18.02
C ILE A 148 6.67 -6.91 16.61
N VAL A 149 7.19 -6.26 15.56
CA VAL A 149 6.96 -6.70 14.18
C VAL A 149 7.49 -8.10 13.96
N LYS A 150 8.73 -8.40 14.38
CA LYS A 150 9.32 -9.75 14.26
C LYS A 150 8.50 -10.82 14.96
N ALA A 151 7.92 -10.51 16.12
CA ALA A 151 7.06 -11.42 16.85
C ALA A 151 5.70 -11.64 16.16
N SER A 152 5.21 -10.66 15.39
CA SER A 152 3.89 -10.69 14.74
C SER A 152 3.92 -11.30 13.34
N VAL A 153 5.00 -11.09 12.59
CA VAL A 153 5.11 -11.47 11.17
C VAL A 153 4.89 -12.96 10.89
N PRO A 154 5.35 -13.91 11.72
CA PRO A 154 5.08 -15.34 11.49
C PRO A 154 3.59 -15.68 11.45
N PHE A 155 2.75 -15.01 12.24
CA PHE A 155 1.31 -15.24 12.30
C PHE A 155 0.56 -14.72 11.08
N ILE A 156 1.15 -13.81 10.32
CA ILE A 156 0.57 -13.30 9.07
C ILE A 156 1.20 -13.93 7.82
N GLY A 157 1.90 -15.06 7.98
CA GLY A 157 2.53 -15.78 6.87
C GLY A 157 3.69 -15.04 6.24
N GLY A 158 4.40 -14.21 7.00
CA GLY A 158 5.56 -13.44 6.55
C GLY A 158 6.89 -14.01 7.07
N ASN A 159 7.99 -13.55 6.46
CA ASN A 159 9.33 -14.04 6.78
C ASN A 159 10.22 -12.98 7.45
N GLY A 160 9.76 -11.74 7.56
CA GLY A 160 10.56 -10.70 8.18
C GLY A 160 9.93 -9.32 8.15
N GLY A 161 10.54 -8.44 8.91
CA GLY A 161 10.19 -7.04 8.99
C GLY A 161 11.34 -6.24 9.56
N GLY A 162 11.28 -4.93 9.46
CA GLY A 162 12.32 -4.04 9.95
C GLY A 162 11.86 -2.60 10.03
N GLY A 163 12.74 -1.77 10.55
CA GLY A 163 12.47 -0.35 10.75
C GLY A 163 13.35 0.23 11.83
N ARG A 164 12.83 1.25 12.49
CA ARG A 164 13.43 1.90 13.65
C ARG A 164 12.75 1.42 14.94
N PRO A 165 13.34 1.67 16.13
CA PRO A 165 12.72 1.30 17.40
C PRO A 165 11.34 1.95 17.62
N ASP A 166 11.11 3.15 17.07
CA ASP A 166 9.87 3.91 17.17
C ASP A 166 8.82 3.54 16.11
N LEU A 167 9.26 2.98 14.95
CA LEU A 167 8.40 2.63 13.82
C LEU A 167 8.98 1.50 13.00
N ALA A 168 8.29 0.36 12.92
CA ALA A 168 8.71 -0.78 12.12
C ALA A 168 7.55 -1.33 11.28
N ARG A 169 7.91 -2.02 10.20
CA ARG A 169 6.96 -2.61 9.25
C ARG A 169 7.35 -4.03 8.91
N GLY A 170 6.34 -4.82 8.59
CA GLY A 170 6.50 -6.16 8.06
C GLY A 170 5.43 -6.47 7.02
N GLY A 171 5.53 -7.61 6.40
CA GLY A 171 4.56 -8.06 5.42
C GLY A 171 4.32 -9.56 5.50
N GLY A 172 3.16 -9.98 5.03
CA GLY A 172 2.73 -11.36 4.94
C GLY A 172 1.69 -11.56 3.85
N ASN A 173 1.04 -12.69 3.87
CA ASN A 173 0.03 -13.07 2.88
C ASN A 173 -1.23 -13.69 3.50
N ASP A 174 -1.31 -13.79 4.80
CA ASP A 174 -2.42 -14.41 5.51
C ASP A 174 -2.84 -13.55 6.73
N LEU A 175 -4.06 -13.04 6.72
CA LEU A 175 -4.63 -12.24 7.80
C LEU A 175 -5.49 -13.08 8.76
N SER A 176 -5.69 -14.37 8.48
CA SER A 176 -6.58 -15.24 9.27
C SER A 176 -6.18 -15.36 10.74
N GLN A 177 -4.89 -15.19 11.04
CA GLN A 177 -4.35 -15.28 12.39
C GLN A 177 -4.00 -13.90 13.00
N ALA A 178 -4.58 -12.81 12.48
CA ALA A 178 -4.33 -11.46 13.00
C ALA A 178 -4.62 -11.34 14.51
N ASP A 179 -5.70 -11.95 14.98
CA ASP A 179 -6.07 -11.94 16.40
C ASP A 179 -5.04 -12.68 17.29
N VAL A 180 -4.46 -13.77 16.75
CA VAL A 180 -3.40 -14.51 17.44
C VAL A 180 -2.13 -13.67 17.51
N ALA A 181 -1.79 -12.98 16.42
CA ALA A 181 -0.65 -12.05 16.39
C ALA A 181 -0.83 -10.92 17.43
N ILE A 182 -2.01 -10.30 17.51
CA ILE A 182 -2.32 -9.24 18.48
C ILE A 182 -2.17 -9.76 19.91
N LYS A 183 -2.71 -10.95 20.23
CA LYS A 183 -2.58 -11.58 21.55
C LYS A 183 -1.13 -11.94 21.89
N ALA A 184 -0.36 -12.41 20.92
CA ALA A 184 1.07 -12.71 21.09
C ALA A 184 1.86 -11.44 21.45
N VAL A 185 1.57 -10.32 20.77
CA VAL A 185 2.17 -9.01 21.08
C VAL A 185 1.78 -8.55 22.49
N ALA A 186 0.51 -8.63 22.85
CA ALA A 186 0.07 -8.26 24.21
C ALA A 186 0.78 -9.09 25.30
N SER A 187 0.96 -10.39 25.06
CA SER A 187 1.70 -11.28 25.96
C SER A 187 3.19 -10.94 26.04
N MET A 188 3.80 -10.51 24.91
CA MET A 188 5.18 -10.06 24.87
C MET A 188 5.37 -8.76 25.67
N ILE A 189 4.47 -7.79 25.50
CA ILE A 189 4.48 -6.53 26.25
C ILE A 189 4.40 -6.83 27.75
N LYS A 190 3.46 -7.70 28.17
CA LYS A 190 3.30 -8.10 29.57
C LYS A 190 4.58 -8.68 30.15
N ARG A 191 5.20 -9.66 29.48
CA ARG A 191 6.45 -10.28 29.94
C ARG A 191 7.61 -9.28 30.06
N LYS A 192 7.75 -8.36 29.10
CA LYS A 192 8.81 -7.33 29.14
C LYS A 192 8.63 -6.40 30.34
N MET A 193 7.40 -6.03 30.66
CA MET A 193 7.10 -5.17 31.82
C MET A 193 7.33 -5.88 33.15
N GLU A 194 7.00 -7.17 33.25
CA GLU A 194 7.26 -7.98 34.45
C GLU A 194 8.78 -8.18 34.73
N THR A 195 9.63 -8.05 33.69
CA THR A 195 11.09 -8.22 33.84
C THR A 195 11.78 -6.91 34.27
N VAL A 196 11.11 -5.77 34.15
CA VAL A 196 11.65 -4.42 34.46
C VAL A 196 11.19 -3.92 35.84
N THR A 197 10.19 -4.57 36.45
CA THR A 197 9.73 -4.31 37.79
C THR A 197 10.47 -5.16 38.79
#